data_a18e1d6b15302d385bca1dacf586d903
#
_entry.id   a18e1d6b15302d385bca1dacf586d903
#
_cell.length_a   1.000
_cell.length_b   1.000
_cell.length_c   1.000
_cell.angle_alpha   90.00
_cell.angle_beta   90.00
_cell.angle_gamma   90.00
#
_symmetry.space_group_name_H-M   'P 1'
#
loop_
_entity.id
_entity.type
_entity.pdbx_description
1 polymer ?
#
loop_
_entity_poly.entity_id
_entity_poly.type
_entity_poly.pdbx_seq_one_letter_code
_entity_poly.pdbx_strand_id
1 'polypeptide(L)'
;MNMTFTQVQGRVPVTVLRLNGDLDGSSYQKAIAGAKSLYDKGARYMVLDLTSVPYMSSAGIVALQSIAALLRGETPADPEMGWSALHAVERDLDQGAQLRLKLLNPQPQVDRVLETVGLKSYLEIYTDLDSAVASF
;
A
#
# COMPACT_ATOMS: atom_id res chain seq x y z
N MET A 1 -1.89 -15.64 1.15
CA MET A 1 -2.35 -14.50 0.31
C MET A 1 -1.89 -14.68 -1.11
N ASN A 2 -2.78 -14.54 -2.06
CA ASN A 2 -2.44 -14.54 -3.47
C ASN A 2 -2.28 -13.11 -3.97
N MET A 3 -1.33 -12.89 -4.87
CA MET A 3 -1.08 -11.58 -5.44
C MET A 3 -0.95 -11.71 -6.95
N THR A 4 -1.51 -10.74 -7.66
CA THR A 4 -1.32 -10.60 -9.11
C THR A 4 -0.89 -9.18 -9.40
N PHE A 5 -0.17 -8.98 -10.50
CA PHE A 5 0.25 -7.65 -10.90
C PHE A 5 0.06 -7.44 -12.40
N THR A 6 -0.14 -6.19 -12.77
CA THR A 6 -0.30 -5.76 -14.15
C THR A 6 0.43 -4.43 -14.31
N GLN A 7 1.03 -4.20 -15.47
CA GLN A 7 1.62 -2.91 -15.78
C GLN A 7 0.69 -2.13 -16.70
N VAL A 8 0.47 -0.86 -16.37
CA VAL A 8 -0.40 0.04 -17.13
C VAL A 8 0.39 1.30 -17.45
N GLN A 9 0.32 1.74 -18.69
CA GLN A 9 0.98 2.97 -19.12
C GLN A 9 0.04 4.15 -18.94
N GLY A 10 0.34 5.03 -17.98
CA GLY A 10 -0.26 6.33 -17.81
C GLY A 10 0.73 7.41 -18.27
N ARG A 11 0.76 8.57 -17.57
CA ARG A 11 1.82 9.57 -17.78
C ARG A 11 3.18 9.00 -17.42
N VAL A 12 3.20 8.05 -16.49
CA VAL A 12 4.36 7.27 -16.07
C VAL A 12 3.96 5.79 -16.11
N PRO A 13 4.91 4.85 -16.20
CA PRO A 13 4.58 3.44 -16.03
C PRO A 13 4.06 3.18 -14.62
N VAL A 14 2.89 2.54 -14.52
CA VAL A 14 2.24 2.24 -13.23
C VAL A 14 2.12 0.73 -13.08
N THR A 15 2.51 0.22 -11.92
CA THR A 15 2.33 -1.18 -11.57
C THR A 15 1.10 -1.30 -10.68
N VAL A 16 0.13 -2.12 -11.08
CA VAL A 16 -1.05 -2.43 -10.27
C VAL A 16 -0.81 -3.76 -9.57
N LEU A 17 -0.71 -3.74 -8.25
CA LEU A 17 -0.56 -4.93 -7.44
C LEU A 17 -1.88 -5.23 -6.75
N ARG A 18 -2.48 -6.36 -7.10
CA ARG A 18 -3.74 -6.81 -6.52
C ARG A 18 -3.49 -7.83 -5.42
N LEU A 19 -4.00 -7.55 -4.23
CA LEU A 19 -3.95 -8.47 -3.09
C LEU A 19 -5.28 -9.22 -3.01
N ASN A 20 -5.20 -10.52 -2.76
CA ASN A 20 -6.38 -11.37 -2.61
C ASN A 20 -6.32 -12.07 -1.26
N GLY A 21 -7.26 -11.78 -0.38
CA GLY A 21 -7.37 -12.34 0.96
C GLY A 21 -7.14 -11.29 2.04
N ASP A 22 -7.22 -11.73 3.29
CA ASP A 22 -7.04 -10.85 4.44
C ASP A 22 -5.62 -10.31 4.51
N LEU A 23 -5.48 -9.03 4.82
CA LEU A 23 -4.18 -8.40 5.06
C LEU A 23 -4.00 -8.25 6.57
N ASP A 24 -3.36 -9.23 7.17
CA ASP A 24 -3.23 -9.38 8.61
C ASP A 24 -1.82 -9.87 8.99
N GLY A 25 -1.65 -10.30 10.25
CA GLY A 25 -0.35 -10.78 10.75
C GLY A 25 0.20 -12.00 10.02
N SER A 26 -0.66 -12.79 9.34
CA SER A 26 -0.23 -13.98 8.59
C SER A 26 0.20 -13.66 7.15
N SER A 27 -0.14 -12.50 6.63
CA SER A 27 0.04 -12.17 5.20
C SER A 27 0.79 -10.88 4.92
N TYR A 28 0.91 -9.98 5.90
CA TYR A 28 1.46 -8.64 5.66
C TYR A 28 2.90 -8.66 5.14
N GLN A 29 3.72 -9.60 5.60
CA GLN A 29 5.10 -9.72 5.11
C GLN A 29 5.15 -10.17 3.65
N LYS A 30 4.22 -11.03 3.23
CA LYS A 30 4.10 -11.43 1.82
C LYS A 30 3.73 -10.25 0.93
N ALA A 31 2.85 -9.38 1.40
CA ALA A 31 2.48 -8.17 0.66
C ALA A 31 3.69 -7.24 0.48
N ILE A 32 4.46 -7.02 1.54
CA ILE A 32 5.69 -6.22 1.47
C ILE A 32 6.69 -6.85 0.51
N ALA A 33 6.92 -8.15 0.61
CA ALA A 33 7.86 -8.86 -0.24
C ALA A 33 7.45 -8.81 -1.72
N GLY A 34 6.15 -8.92 -2.00
CA GLY A 34 5.62 -8.79 -3.36
C GLY A 34 5.89 -7.41 -3.95
N ALA A 35 5.63 -6.35 -3.20
CA ALA A 35 5.92 -4.99 -3.62
C ALA A 35 7.42 -4.77 -3.81
N LYS A 36 8.24 -5.29 -2.91
CA LYS A 36 9.70 -5.18 -3.01
C LYS A 36 10.23 -5.88 -4.26
N SER A 37 9.71 -7.04 -4.59
CA SER A 37 10.09 -7.76 -5.80
C SER A 37 9.80 -6.92 -7.05
N LEU A 38 8.64 -6.25 -7.11
CA LEU A 38 8.29 -5.38 -8.21
C LEU A 38 9.17 -4.13 -8.26
N TYR A 39 9.47 -3.55 -7.10
CA TYR A 39 10.38 -2.42 -6.99
C TYR A 39 11.78 -2.79 -7.52
N ASP A 40 12.29 -3.95 -7.14
CA ASP A 40 13.60 -4.43 -7.60
C ASP A 40 13.63 -4.64 -9.12
N LYS A 41 12.48 -4.87 -9.75
CA LYS A 41 12.33 -4.98 -11.20
C LYS A 41 12.07 -3.64 -11.89
N GLY A 42 12.06 -2.54 -11.16
CA GLY A 42 11.94 -1.20 -11.71
C GLY A 42 10.64 -0.46 -11.42
N ALA A 43 9.68 -1.06 -10.72
CA ALA A 43 8.43 -0.38 -10.36
C ALA A 43 8.72 0.81 -9.44
N ARG A 44 8.14 1.97 -9.74
CA ARG A 44 8.32 3.21 -8.96
C ARG A 44 7.00 3.87 -8.61
N TYR A 45 5.94 3.61 -9.41
CA TYR A 45 4.59 4.11 -9.18
C TYR A 45 3.66 2.91 -9.08
N MET A 46 2.90 2.83 -8.00
CA MET A 46 2.12 1.62 -7.73
C MET A 46 0.70 1.97 -7.29
N VAL A 47 -0.26 1.24 -7.85
CA VAL A 47 -1.63 1.19 -7.34
C VAL A 47 -1.79 -0.14 -6.62
N LEU A 48 -2.14 -0.08 -5.34
CA LEU A 48 -2.43 -1.27 -4.55
C LEU A 48 -3.94 -1.53 -4.61
N ASP A 49 -4.33 -2.58 -5.33
CA ASP A 49 -5.74 -2.92 -5.52
C ASP A 49 -6.22 -3.76 -4.33
N LEU A 50 -7.12 -3.18 -3.56
CA LEU A 50 -7.69 -3.77 -2.33
C LEU A 50 -9.09 -4.33 -2.55
N THR A 51 -9.55 -4.42 -3.79
CA THR A 51 -10.90 -4.90 -4.11
C THR A 51 -11.19 -6.27 -3.50
N SER A 52 -10.20 -7.15 -3.45
CA SER A 52 -10.33 -8.52 -2.96
C SER A 52 -9.75 -8.74 -1.57
N VAL A 53 -9.60 -7.67 -0.78
CA VAL A 53 -9.15 -7.70 0.60
C VAL A 53 -10.34 -7.46 1.52
N PRO A 54 -10.97 -8.52 2.09
CA PRO A 54 -12.18 -8.34 2.92
C PRO A 54 -11.87 -7.82 4.31
N TYR A 55 -10.64 -7.96 4.80
CA TYR A 55 -10.26 -7.59 6.16
C TYR A 55 -8.81 -7.10 6.21
N MET A 56 -8.60 -6.06 7.02
CA MET A 56 -7.26 -5.52 7.29
C MET A 56 -7.10 -5.33 8.80
N SER A 57 -5.98 -5.85 9.34
CA SER A 57 -5.57 -5.62 10.73
C SER A 57 -4.53 -4.52 10.81
N SER A 58 -4.04 -4.23 12.04
CA SER A 58 -2.93 -3.29 12.24
C SER A 58 -1.66 -3.72 11.50
N ALA A 59 -1.43 -5.01 11.31
CA ALA A 59 -0.32 -5.51 10.51
C ALA A 59 -0.44 -5.07 9.05
N GLY A 60 -1.67 -4.96 8.54
CA GLY A 60 -1.92 -4.42 7.20
C GLY A 60 -1.50 -2.95 7.08
N ILE A 61 -1.70 -2.16 8.13
CA ILE A 61 -1.26 -0.76 8.17
C ILE A 61 0.27 -0.70 8.04
N VAL A 62 0.99 -1.57 8.77
CA VAL A 62 2.45 -1.66 8.67
C VAL A 62 2.87 -2.01 7.24
N ALA A 63 2.16 -2.93 6.58
CA ALA A 63 2.44 -3.28 5.19
C ALA A 63 2.29 -2.07 4.26
N LEU A 64 1.22 -1.30 4.39
CA LEU A 64 1.00 -0.11 3.56
C LEU A 64 2.10 0.93 3.77
N GLN A 65 2.48 1.17 5.02
CA GLN A 65 3.55 2.11 5.34
C GLN A 65 4.89 1.64 4.75
N SER A 66 5.20 0.35 4.89
CA SER A 66 6.44 -0.22 4.38
C SER A 66 6.53 -0.13 2.85
N ILE A 67 5.41 -0.39 2.15
CA ILE A 67 5.35 -0.26 0.70
C ILE A 67 5.51 1.19 0.28
N ALA A 68 4.86 2.12 0.98
CA ALA A 68 5.00 3.55 0.70
C ALA A 68 6.46 4.02 0.86
N ALA A 69 7.12 3.62 1.95
CA ALA A 69 8.52 3.96 2.19
C ALA A 69 9.44 3.37 1.12
N LEU A 70 9.20 2.13 0.74
CA LEU A 70 9.94 1.45 -0.32
C LEU A 70 9.88 2.24 -1.63
N LEU A 71 8.71 2.71 -2.02
CA LEU A 71 8.53 3.45 -3.26
C LEU A 71 9.18 4.83 -3.24
N ARG A 72 9.39 5.40 -2.06
CA ARG A 72 10.18 6.64 -1.90
C ARG A 72 11.69 6.39 -1.95
N GLY A 73 12.11 5.13 -2.05
CA GLY A 73 13.53 4.77 -2.01
C GLY A 73 14.10 4.68 -0.60
N GLU A 74 13.26 4.67 0.43
CA GLU A 74 13.66 4.52 1.81
C GLU A 74 13.70 3.04 2.21
N THR A 75 14.51 2.71 3.23
CA THR A 75 14.47 1.38 3.83
C THR A 75 13.17 1.27 4.62
N PRO A 76 12.28 0.30 4.31
CA PRO A 76 11.07 0.11 5.09
C PRO A 76 11.39 -0.22 6.55
N ALA A 77 10.49 0.16 7.47
CA ALA A 77 10.58 -0.25 8.85
C ALA A 77 10.54 -1.77 8.94
N ASP A 78 11.33 -2.35 9.87
CA ASP A 78 11.33 -3.78 10.09
C ASP A 78 9.97 -4.19 10.65
N PRO A 79 9.18 -5.02 9.93
CA PRO A 79 7.85 -5.40 10.40
C PRO A 79 7.88 -6.20 11.70
N GLU A 80 9.00 -6.86 12.01
CA GLU A 80 9.13 -7.66 13.22
C GLU A 80 9.40 -6.81 14.46
N MET A 81 9.74 -5.55 14.30
CA MET A 81 9.92 -4.62 15.41
C MET A 81 8.60 -4.10 15.99
N GLY A 82 7.46 -4.44 15.41
CA GLY A 82 6.13 -4.18 15.94
C GLY A 82 5.89 -2.72 16.29
N TRP A 83 6.14 -2.36 17.55
CA TRP A 83 5.88 -1.01 18.05
C TRP A 83 6.67 0.06 17.29
N SER A 84 7.92 -0.21 16.97
CA SER A 84 8.75 0.73 16.22
C SER A 84 8.20 0.95 14.79
N ALA A 85 7.64 -0.10 14.19
CA ALA A 85 7.01 0.03 12.87
C ALA A 85 5.77 0.92 12.93
N LEU A 86 4.95 0.83 14.00
CA LEU A 86 3.80 1.71 14.18
C LEU A 86 4.22 3.16 14.39
N HIS A 87 5.32 3.41 15.13
CA HIS A 87 5.88 4.75 15.26
C HIS A 87 6.34 5.31 13.93
N ALA A 88 6.89 4.48 13.05
CA ALA A 88 7.26 4.89 11.70
C ALA A 88 6.04 5.33 10.89
N VAL A 89 4.88 4.66 11.04
CA VAL A 89 3.63 5.08 10.42
C VAL A 89 3.23 6.47 10.89
N GLU A 90 3.24 6.73 12.20
CA GLU A 90 2.90 8.04 12.75
C GLU A 90 3.80 9.13 12.20
N ARG A 91 5.10 8.88 12.14
CA ARG A 91 6.07 9.84 11.60
C ARG A 91 5.80 10.15 10.13
N ASP A 92 5.48 9.12 9.33
CA ASP A 92 5.21 9.29 7.92
C ASP A 92 3.94 10.11 7.68
N LEU A 93 2.91 9.96 8.52
CA LEU A 93 1.69 10.76 8.45
C LEU A 93 1.96 12.25 8.59
N ASP A 94 2.97 12.63 9.37
CA ASP A 94 3.34 14.02 9.61
C ASP A 94 4.11 14.65 8.42
N GLN A 95 4.52 13.85 7.44
CA GLN A 95 5.33 14.33 6.30
C GLN A 95 4.51 14.65 5.04
N GLY A 96 3.19 14.51 5.09
CA GLY A 96 2.29 14.79 3.98
C GLY A 96 1.99 13.57 3.11
N ALA A 97 1.26 13.81 2.01
CA ALA A 97 0.72 12.76 1.18
C ALA A 97 1.81 12.00 0.41
N GLN A 98 1.65 10.68 0.33
CA GLN A 98 2.49 9.82 -0.49
C GLN A 98 2.11 9.97 -1.97
N LEU A 99 3.09 10.28 -2.83
CA LEU A 99 2.86 10.54 -4.25
C LEU A 99 3.03 9.30 -5.15
N ARG A 100 3.66 8.24 -4.66
CA ARG A 100 4.02 7.08 -5.49
C ARG A 100 3.17 5.85 -5.24
N LEU A 101 2.36 5.86 -4.19
CA LEU A 101 1.44 4.78 -3.85
C LEU A 101 0.03 5.33 -3.79
N LYS A 102 -0.88 4.71 -4.53
CA LYS A 102 -2.33 4.98 -4.47
C LYS A 102 -3.04 3.69 -4.11
N LEU A 103 -4.18 3.82 -3.44
CA LEU A 103 -5.01 2.68 -3.08
C LEU A 103 -6.24 2.63 -3.96
N LEU A 104 -6.66 1.43 -4.34
CA LEU A 104 -7.81 1.21 -5.21
C LEU A 104 -8.88 0.39 -4.50
N ASN A 105 -10.06 0.98 -4.42
CA ASN A 105 -11.32 0.30 -4.11
C ASN A 105 -11.32 -0.54 -2.81
N PRO A 106 -10.91 0.05 -1.66
CA PRO A 106 -10.95 -0.68 -0.39
C PRO A 106 -12.38 -1.06 -0.02
N GLN A 107 -12.56 -2.27 0.51
CA GLN A 107 -13.85 -2.70 1.04
C GLN A 107 -14.19 -1.92 2.33
N PRO A 108 -15.47 -1.88 2.75
CA PRO A 108 -15.89 -1.03 3.87
C PRO A 108 -15.11 -1.23 5.16
N GLN A 109 -14.76 -2.48 5.53
CA GLN A 109 -13.98 -2.74 6.74
C GLN A 109 -12.57 -2.14 6.62
N VAL A 110 -11.94 -2.33 5.46
CA VAL A 110 -10.60 -1.81 5.18
C VAL A 110 -10.62 -0.29 5.16
N ASP A 111 -11.62 0.30 4.49
CA ASP A 111 -11.79 1.75 4.43
C ASP A 111 -11.92 2.37 5.83
N ARG A 112 -12.67 1.70 6.71
CA ARG A 112 -12.87 2.14 8.09
C ARG A 112 -11.56 2.10 8.88
N VAL A 113 -10.75 1.06 8.70
CA VAL A 113 -9.43 0.97 9.35
C VAL A 113 -8.52 2.10 8.86
N LEU A 114 -8.50 2.36 7.56
CA LEU A 114 -7.70 3.44 6.97
C LEU A 114 -8.12 4.81 7.55
N GLU A 115 -9.40 5.03 7.69
CA GLU A 115 -9.93 6.27 8.27
C GLU A 115 -9.55 6.41 9.74
N THR A 116 -9.72 5.35 10.51
CA THR A 116 -9.45 5.35 11.96
C THR A 116 -7.99 5.69 12.28
N VAL A 117 -7.05 5.19 11.50
CA VAL A 117 -5.62 5.45 11.72
C VAL A 117 -5.12 6.69 10.98
N GLY A 118 -5.96 7.39 10.23
CA GLY A 118 -5.61 8.63 9.54
C GLY A 118 -4.88 8.44 8.22
N LEU A 119 -4.79 7.23 7.69
CA LEU A 119 -4.09 6.97 6.43
C LEU A 119 -4.78 7.59 5.21
N LYS A 120 -6.07 7.91 5.29
CA LYS A 120 -6.78 8.58 4.20
C LYS A 120 -6.25 9.98 3.89
N SER A 121 -5.63 10.65 4.84
CA SER A 121 -4.98 11.94 4.61
C SER A 121 -3.58 11.80 4.05
N TYR A 122 -3.00 10.59 4.12
CA TYR A 122 -1.65 10.31 3.66
C TYR A 122 -1.62 9.58 2.32
N LEU A 123 -2.55 8.63 2.10
CA LEU A 123 -2.66 7.85 0.87
C LEU A 123 -3.95 8.22 0.14
N GLU A 124 -3.84 8.56 -1.13
CA GLU A 124 -5.03 8.81 -1.95
C GLU A 124 -5.72 7.50 -2.30
N ILE A 125 -7.06 7.52 -2.23
CA ILE A 125 -7.91 6.36 -2.47
C ILE A 125 -8.77 6.64 -3.69
N TYR A 126 -8.79 5.69 -4.62
CA TYR A 126 -9.59 5.75 -5.84
C TYR A 126 -10.54 4.57 -5.91
N THR A 127 -11.67 4.75 -6.57
CA THR A 127 -12.64 3.68 -6.83
C THR A 127 -12.61 3.21 -8.27
N ASP A 128 -11.79 3.86 -9.11
CA ASP A 128 -11.66 3.61 -10.53
C ASP A 128 -10.17 3.55 -10.90
N LEU A 129 -9.77 2.47 -11.56
CA LEU A 129 -8.36 2.25 -11.91
C LEU A 129 -7.83 3.34 -12.84
N ASP A 130 -8.59 3.74 -13.84
CA ASP A 130 -8.14 4.76 -14.80
C ASP A 130 -7.84 6.08 -14.12
N SER A 131 -8.68 6.49 -13.16
CA SER A 131 -8.45 7.68 -12.36
C SER A 131 -7.21 7.57 -11.48
N ALA A 132 -6.99 6.40 -10.88
CA ALA A 132 -5.80 6.16 -10.06
C ALA A 132 -4.52 6.26 -10.91
N VAL A 133 -4.51 5.64 -12.07
CA VAL A 133 -3.36 5.68 -12.99
C VAL A 133 -3.11 7.10 -13.50
N ALA A 134 -4.16 7.84 -13.85
CA ALA A 134 -4.04 9.21 -14.34
C ALA A 134 -3.57 10.21 -13.28
N SER A 135 -3.65 9.84 -12.00
CA SER A 135 -3.29 10.74 -10.89
C SER A 135 -1.78 10.87 -10.66
N PHE A 136 -0.99 10.00 -11.25
CA PHE A 136 0.47 10.04 -11.14
C PHE A 136 1.11 11.08 -12.05
#